data_41ed5652feec33d17ec5f7b9b7fe2541
#
_entry.id   41ed5652feec33d17ec5f7b9b7fe2541
#
_cell.length_a   1.000
_cell.length_b   1.000
_cell.length_c   1.000
_cell.angle_alpha   90.00
_cell.angle_beta   90.00
_cell.angle_gamma   90.00
#
_symmetry.space_group_name_H-M   'P 1'
#
loop_
_entity.id
_entity.type
_entity.pdbx_description
1 polymer ?
#
loop_
_entity_poly.entity_id
_entity_poly.type
_entity_poly.pdbx_seq_one_letter_code
_entity_poly.pdbx_strand_id
1 'polypeptide(L)'
;KSGFADKEEAGTVKGGSTLALGGVLKEYHPPTDSQPWKDTEGVTYLPAETRHVAQGPLTAALFNKFLREDRQKGNFQMKREQTEPGHPEKDVALLTQDGITAYLAWLNKKCEREGLLGKEFSINADPLPQASGSTENHNAYVLNVTRVFQVPITVTTNPPGASVFFNNRLIGRTPIEEYVNQVPYVIEIKLPGHATMRRRGLDPQDLYLSLQLEPDKSVVFGSPWTNSLGIKLVPVGGNALVMTHEVRVKDFQEFLKATGRKAPARPGFPQ
;
A
#
# COMPACT_ATOMS: atom_id res chain seq x y z
N LYS A 1 14.11 -25.46 3.65
CA LYS A 1 13.64 -26.74 4.22
C LYS A 1 12.15 -26.80 3.95
N SER A 2 11.74 -27.67 3.02
CA SER A 2 10.33 -27.88 2.69
C SER A 2 9.60 -28.47 3.90
N GLY A 3 8.40 -27.95 4.21
CA GLY A 3 7.54 -28.47 5.25
C GLY A 3 7.41 -27.66 6.54
N PHE A 4 8.11 -26.51 6.65
CA PHE A 4 8.01 -25.64 7.82
C PHE A 4 7.86 -24.19 7.40
N ALA A 5 7.06 -23.41 8.15
CA ALA A 5 6.93 -21.99 7.96
C ALA A 5 8.22 -21.27 8.37
N ASP A 6 8.61 -20.25 7.61
CA ASP A 6 9.74 -19.38 7.93
C ASP A 6 9.44 -18.63 9.23
N LYS A 7 10.40 -18.64 10.16
CA LYS A 7 10.33 -17.87 11.40
C LYS A 7 11.48 -16.88 11.43
N GLU A 8 11.16 -15.59 11.41
CA GLU A 8 12.11 -14.52 11.61
C GLU A 8 12.06 -14.05 13.08
N GLU A 9 13.16 -14.14 13.80
CA GLU A 9 13.35 -13.54 15.12
C GLU A 9 14.47 -12.50 15.04
N ALA A 10 14.13 -11.23 15.30
CA ALA A 10 15.11 -10.17 15.39
C ALA A 10 15.59 -10.02 16.84
N GLY A 11 16.90 -10.10 17.04
CA GLY A 11 17.52 -9.87 18.34
C GLY A 11 18.82 -9.08 18.23
N THR A 12 19.11 -8.25 19.24
CA THR A 12 20.38 -7.53 19.31
C THR A 12 21.35 -8.32 20.17
N VAL A 13 22.46 -8.79 19.58
CA VAL A 13 23.54 -9.46 20.28
C VAL A 13 24.62 -8.45 20.61
N LYS A 14 24.89 -8.23 21.91
CA LYS A 14 26.08 -7.49 22.34
C LYS A 14 27.31 -8.40 22.20
N GLY A 15 28.43 -7.84 21.73
CA GLY A 15 29.64 -8.62 21.42
C GLY A 15 30.00 -9.65 22.49
N GLY A 16 30.26 -10.88 22.07
CA GLY A 16 30.62 -12.02 22.91
C GLY A 16 29.46 -12.81 23.54
N SER A 17 28.20 -12.42 23.30
CA SER A 17 27.03 -13.15 23.80
C SER A 17 26.50 -14.13 22.74
N THR A 18 26.11 -15.33 23.16
CA THR A 18 25.41 -16.30 22.30
C THR A 18 23.92 -16.08 22.45
N LEU A 19 23.21 -15.77 21.38
CA LEU A 19 21.76 -15.73 21.33
C LEU A 19 21.23 -17.14 21.03
N ALA A 20 20.56 -17.78 22.00
CA ALA A 20 19.85 -19.01 21.75
C ALA A 20 18.47 -18.68 21.17
N LEU A 21 18.29 -18.87 19.87
CA LEU A 21 16.99 -18.78 19.21
C LEU A 21 16.22 -20.09 19.45
N GLY A 22 15.37 -20.09 20.47
CA GLY A 22 14.46 -21.19 20.75
C GLY A 22 13.10 -20.94 20.11
N GLY A 23 12.70 -21.77 19.16
CA GLY A 23 11.38 -21.69 18.56
C GLY A 23 10.96 -23.04 17.99
N VAL A 24 9.71 -23.43 18.22
CA VAL A 24 9.11 -24.59 17.55
C VAL A 24 8.72 -24.12 16.14
N LEU A 25 9.36 -24.73 15.12
CA LEU A 25 8.93 -24.53 13.73
C LEU A 25 7.54 -25.14 13.58
N LYS A 26 6.57 -24.34 13.16
CA LYS A 26 5.24 -24.84 12.83
C LYS A 26 5.28 -25.55 11.48
N GLU A 27 4.56 -26.65 11.41
CA GLU A 27 4.38 -27.36 10.15
C GLU A 27 3.65 -26.47 9.14
N TYR A 28 4.12 -26.48 7.90
CA TYR A 28 3.58 -25.66 6.83
C TYR A 28 2.56 -26.45 6.01
N HIS A 29 1.31 -26.00 5.99
CA HIS A 29 0.18 -26.64 5.32
C HIS A 29 -0.46 -25.70 4.28
N PRO A 30 0.23 -25.38 3.18
CA PRO A 30 -0.31 -24.50 2.16
C PRO A 30 -1.45 -25.15 1.37
N PRO A 31 -2.27 -24.37 0.66
CA PRO A 31 -3.22 -24.91 -0.30
C PRO A 31 -2.51 -25.76 -1.36
N THR A 32 -3.10 -26.90 -1.68
CA THR A 32 -2.66 -27.79 -2.76
C THR A 32 -3.72 -27.84 -3.85
N ASP A 33 -3.30 -27.95 -5.13
CA ASP A 33 -4.18 -27.75 -6.29
C ASP A 33 -5.44 -28.67 -6.32
N SER A 34 -5.43 -29.77 -5.57
CA SER A 34 -6.48 -30.79 -5.65
C SER A 34 -7.23 -31.06 -4.35
N GLN A 35 -6.85 -30.46 -3.24
CA GLN A 35 -7.45 -30.75 -1.93
C GLN A 35 -8.16 -29.52 -1.34
N PRO A 36 -9.29 -29.70 -0.65
CA PRO A 36 -9.87 -28.63 0.14
C PRO A 36 -8.87 -28.11 1.19
N TRP A 37 -8.83 -26.81 1.33
CA TRP A 37 -7.97 -26.12 2.30
C TRP A 37 -8.82 -25.35 3.31
N LYS A 38 -8.33 -25.19 4.54
CA LYS A 38 -8.98 -24.40 5.58
C LYS A 38 -8.06 -23.33 6.12
N ASP A 39 -8.60 -22.13 6.30
CA ASP A 39 -7.90 -21.04 6.97
C ASP A 39 -7.97 -21.16 8.50
N THR A 40 -7.36 -20.20 9.20
CA THR A 40 -7.33 -20.12 10.67
C THR A 40 -8.70 -19.88 11.30
N GLU A 41 -9.66 -19.41 10.52
CA GLU A 41 -11.04 -19.16 10.96
C GLU A 41 -11.97 -20.34 10.69
N GLY A 42 -11.43 -21.41 10.10
CA GLY A 42 -12.17 -22.63 9.77
C GLY A 42 -12.98 -22.54 8.49
N VAL A 43 -12.82 -21.47 7.71
CA VAL A 43 -13.45 -21.36 6.38
C VAL A 43 -12.84 -22.41 5.47
N THR A 44 -13.68 -23.22 4.83
CA THR A 44 -13.26 -24.24 3.88
C THR A 44 -13.29 -23.67 2.46
N TYR A 45 -12.17 -23.81 1.77
CA TYR A 45 -11.99 -23.43 0.38
C TYR A 45 -11.88 -24.69 -0.48
N LEU A 46 -12.67 -24.77 -1.54
CA LEU A 46 -12.65 -25.86 -2.50
C LEU A 46 -11.78 -25.49 -3.69
N PRO A 47 -11.02 -26.47 -4.24
CA PRO A 47 -10.23 -26.24 -5.43
C PRO A 47 -11.12 -25.90 -6.63
N ALA A 48 -10.74 -24.88 -7.41
CA ALA A 48 -11.41 -24.42 -8.62
C ALA A 48 -10.34 -23.94 -9.62
N GLU A 49 -10.17 -24.64 -10.71
CA GLU A 49 -9.20 -24.38 -11.81
C GLU A 49 -7.82 -23.85 -11.33
N THR A 50 -7.69 -22.54 -11.14
CA THR A 50 -6.42 -21.87 -10.76
C THR A 50 -6.41 -21.31 -9.34
N ARG A 51 -7.47 -21.55 -8.57
CA ARG A 51 -7.64 -20.99 -7.23
C ARG A 51 -8.47 -21.91 -6.33
N HIS A 52 -8.51 -21.60 -5.04
CA HIS A 52 -9.48 -22.18 -4.12
C HIS A 52 -10.54 -21.15 -3.77
N VAL A 53 -11.82 -21.55 -3.73
CA VAL A 53 -12.94 -20.66 -3.47
C VAL A 53 -13.69 -21.13 -2.21
N ALA A 54 -14.01 -20.20 -1.32
CA ALA A 54 -14.79 -20.49 -0.13
C ALA A 54 -16.18 -21.04 -0.49
N GLN A 55 -16.69 -21.98 0.32
CA GLN A 55 -18.00 -22.62 0.08
C GLN A 55 -19.20 -21.68 0.18
N GLY A 56 -19.01 -20.46 0.68
CA GLY A 56 -20.07 -19.49 0.83
C GLY A 56 -19.52 -18.06 1.02
N PRO A 57 -20.43 -17.09 1.11
CA PRO A 57 -20.05 -15.70 1.36
C PRO A 57 -19.45 -15.51 2.75
N LEU A 58 -18.68 -14.43 2.91
CA LEU A 58 -18.16 -14.01 4.21
C LEU A 58 -19.32 -13.69 5.15
N THR A 59 -19.33 -14.35 6.31
CA THR A 59 -20.41 -14.17 7.28
C THR A 59 -20.16 -12.99 8.22
N ALA A 60 -21.25 -12.42 8.74
CA ALA A 60 -21.20 -11.36 9.74
C ALA A 60 -20.51 -11.84 11.04
N ALA A 61 -20.61 -13.12 11.38
CA ALA A 61 -19.95 -13.70 12.54
C ALA A 61 -18.42 -13.64 12.43
N LEU A 62 -17.88 -14.01 11.27
CA LEU A 62 -16.43 -13.95 10.98
C LEU A 62 -15.92 -12.50 10.98
N PHE A 63 -16.64 -11.59 10.35
CA PHE A 63 -16.23 -10.18 10.36
C PHE A 63 -16.28 -9.56 11.75
N ASN A 64 -17.28 -9.88 12.57
CA ASN A 64 -17.34 -9.46 13.97
C ASN A 64 -16.21 -10.05 14.83
N LYS A 65 -15.73 -11.25 14.50
CA LYS A 65 -14.55 -11.82 15.16
C LYS A 65 -13.30 -11.00 14.84
N PHE A 66 -13.09 -10.65 13.58
CA PHE A 66 -12.03 -9.73 13.16
C PHE A 66 -12.10 -8.41 13.93
N LEU A 67 -13.26 -7.76 14.00
CA LEU A 67 -13.42 -6.49 14.73
C LEU A 67 -13.05 -6.57 16.22
N ARG A 68 -13.24 -7.75 16.84
CA ARG A 68 -12.84 -7.99 18.23
C ARG A 68 -11.35 -8.22 18.40
N GLU A 69 -10.72 -8.93 17.45
CA GLU A 69 -9.32 -9.33 17.54
C GLU A 69 -8.37 -8.26 17.01
N ASP A 70 -8.81 -7.47 16.03
CA ASP A 70 -7.99 -6.39 15.46
C ASP A 70 -7.93 -5.20 16.42
N ARG A 71 -6.73 -4.93 16.94
CA ARG A 71 -6.46 -3.80 17.82
C ARG A 71 -6.42 -2.46 17.08
N GLN A 72 -6.30 -2.47 15.77
CA GLN A 72 -6.42 -1.28 14.92
C GLN A 72 -7.90 -1.01 14.63
N LYS A 73 -8.63 -0.52 15.61
CA LYS A 73 -10.07 -0.20 15.55
C LYS A 73 -10.37 0.86 14.47
N GLY A 74 -10.33 0.44 13.22
CA GLY A 74 -10.95 1.18 12.13
C GLY A 74 -12.47 1.19 12.37
N ASN A 75 -13.09 2.33 12.08
CA ASN A 75 -14.55 2.46 12.21
C ASN A 75 -15.23 1.83 10.99
N PHE A 76 -15.06 0.50 10.83
CA PHE A 76 -15.61 -0.22 9.68
C PHE A 76 -17.11 -0.43 9.87
N GLN A 77 -17.89 0.05 8.90
CA GLN A 77 -19.34 -0.18 8.87
C GLN A 77 -19.63 -1.52 8.20
N MET A 78 -20.42 -2.34 8.86
CA MET A 78 -20.95 -3.59 8.33
C MET A 78 -22.47 -3.54 8.40
N LYS A 79 -23.13 -3.90 7.31
CA LYS A 79 -24.55 -4.27 7.30
C LYS A 79 -24.64 -5.80 7.33
N ARG A 80 -25.75 -6.30 7.87
CA ARG A 80 -26.01 -7.74 7.96
C ARG A 80 -27.20 -8.07 7.07
N GLU A 81 -27.04 -9.08 6.24
CA GLU A 81 -28.13 -9.68 5.49
C GLU A 81 -28.47 -11.05 6.10
N GLN A 82 -29.70 -11.19 6.55
CA GLN A 82 -30.20 -12.44 7.11
C GLN A 82 -30.46 -13.43 5.97
N THR A 83 -29.79 -14.59 6.01
CA THR A 83 -29.93 -15.63 4.99
C THR A 83 -30.86 -16.74 5.43
N GLU A 84 -30.86 -17.07 6.73
CA GLU A 84 -31.66 -18.17 7.28
C GLU A 84 -32.19 -17.78 8.66
N PRO A 85 -33.53 -17.74 8.87
CA PRO A 85 -34.13 -17.41 10.16
C PRO A 85 -33.66 -18.38 11.25
N GLY A 86 -33.20 -17.82 12.38
CA GLY A 86 -32.71 -18.59 13.53
C GLY A 86 -31.24 -19.03 13.44
N HIS A 87 -30.53 -18.70 12.36
CA HIS A 87 -29.13 -19.03 12.12
C HIS A 87 -28.25 -17.80 11.90
N PRO A 88 -28.05 -16.94 12.92
CA PRO A 88 -27.30 -15.68 12.78
C PRO A 88 -25.82 -15.88 12.41
N GLU A 89 -25.29 -17.08 12.61
CA GLU A 89 -23.92 -17.44 12.18
C GLU A 89 -23.77 -17.54 10.65
N LYS A 90 -24.89 -17.70 9.93
CA LYS A 90 -24.96 -17.77 8.47
C LYS A 90 -25.24 -16.40 7.82
N ASP A 91 -25.61 -15.39 8.62
CA ASP A 91 -25.89 -14.07 8.09
C ASP A 91 -24.69 -13.52 7.31
N VAL A 92 -24.93 -12.97 6.12
CA VAL A 92 -23.91 -12.42 5.24
C VAL A 92 -23.47 -11.04 5.72
N ALA A 93 -22.15 -10.81 5.68
CA ALA A 93 -21.57 -9.50 5.89
C ALA A 93 -21.62 -8.67 4.61
N LEU A 94 -22.29 -7.53 4.65
CA LEU A 94 -22.24 -6.51 3.60
C LEU A 94 -21.21 -5.45 4.02
N LEU A 95 -20.10 -5.35 3.30
CA LEU A 95 -18.94 -4.56 3.68
C LEU A 95 -18.64 -3.48 2.64
N THR A 96 -18.06 -2.39 3.12
CA THR A 96 -17.37 -1.43 2.27
C THR A 96 -16.06 -2.00 1.73
N GLN A 97 -15.50 -1.39 0.69
CA GLN A 97 -14.19 -1.78 0.15
C GLN A 97 -13.08 -1.70 1.22
N ASP A 98 -13.10 -0.69 2.08
CA ASP A 98 -12.13 -0.55 3.17
C ASP A 98 -12.29 -1.66 4.21
N GLY A 99 -13.53 -2.03 4.53
CA GLY A 99 -13.84 -3.12 5.47
C GLY A 99 -13.30 -4.46 5.01
N ILE A 100 -13.56 -4.84 3.74
CA ILE A 100 -13.04 -6.11 3.21
C ILE A 100 -11.51 -6.09 3.09
N THR A 101 -10.92 -4.97 2.69
CA THR A 101 -9.46 -4.82 2.59
C THR A 101 -8.78 -5.02 3.93
N ALA A 102 -9.31 -4.42 5.00
CA ALA A 102 -8.78 -4.59 6.35
C ALA A 102 -8.95 -6.04 6.86
N TYR A 103 -10.10 -6.66 6.62
CA TYR A 103 -10.33 -8.05 6.96
C TYR A 103 -9.34 -8.99 6.28
N LEU A 104 -9.11 -8.83 4.97
CA LEU A 104 -8.16 -9.64 4.21
C LEU A 104 -6.72 -9.47 4.71
N ALA A 105 -6.32 -8.24 5.02
CA ALA A 105 -4.98 -7.98 5.58
C ALA A 105 -4.77 -8.69 6.93
N TRP A 106 -5.79 -8.66 7.81
CA TRP A 106 -5.76 -9.38 9.08
C TRP A 106 -5.72 -10.89 8.89
N LEU A 107 -6.58 -11.45 8.02
CA LEU A 107 -6.69 -12.90 7.79
C LEU A 107 -5.41 -13.47 7.17
N ASN A 108 -4.87 -12.84 6.13
CA ASN A 108 -3.61 -13.25 5.50
C ASN A 108 -2.48 -13.29 6.53
N LYS A 109 -2.29 -12.21 7.29
CA LYS A 109 -1.26 -12.13 8.33
C LYS A 109 -1.44 -13.20 9.41
N LYS A 110 -2.69 -13.55 9.76
CA LYS A 110 -2.98 -14.59 10.74
C LYS A 110 -2.61 -15.98 10.20
N CYS A 111 -3.01 -16.29 8.95
CA CYS A 111 -2.68 -17.54 8.28
C CYS A 111 -1.17 -17.71 8.05
N GLU A 112 -0.45 -16.66 7.67
CA GLU A 112 1.02 -16.67 7.57
C GLU A 112 1.67 -16.99 8.93
N ARG A 113 1.25 -16.32 9.99
CA ARG A 113 1.78 -16.53 11.34
C ARG A 113 1.52 -17.94 11.86
N GLU A 114 0.44 -18.57 11.44
CA GLU A 114 0.07 -19.92 11.83
C GLU A 114 0.65 -21.01 10.91
N GLY A 115 1.36 -20.62 9.85
CA GLY A 115 2.00 -21.54 8.91
C GLY A 115 1.03 -22.20 7.93
N LEU A 116 -0.19 -21.65 7.79
CA LEU A 116 -1.20 -22.13 6.85
C LEU A 116 -1.08 -21.51 5.47
N LEU A 117 -0.42 -20.35 5.39
CA LEU A 117 -0.26 -19.59 4.13
C LEU A 117 1.20 -19.15 3.98
N GLY A 118 1.80 -19.48 2.85
CA GLY A 118 3.14 -18.99 2.49
C GLY A 118 3.07 -17.71 1.68
N LYS A 119 4.24 -17.11 1.44
CA LYS A 119 4.34 -15.86 0.65
C LYS A 119 3.86 -16.03 -0.79
N GLU A 120 3.81 -17.27 -1.28
CA GLU A 120 3.34 -17.63 -2.62
C GLU A 120 1.81 -17.74 -2.75
N PHE A 121 1.06 -17.53 -1.66
CA PHE A 121 -0.39 -17.54 -1.67
C PHE A 121 -0.96 -16.27 -1.03
N SER A 122 -2.16 -15.88 -1.44
CA SER A 122 -2.91 -14.79 -0.85
C SER A 122 -4.40 -15.11 -0.81
N ILE A 123 -5.03 -14.79 0.31
CA ILE A 123 -6.49 -14.79 0.44
C ILE A 123 -7.00 -13.46 -0.11
N ASN A 124 -7.90 -13.54 -1.06
CA ASN A 124 -8.55 -12.41 -1.71
C ASN A 124 -10.07 -12.54 -1.58
N ALA A 125 -10.82 -11.56 -2.09
CA ALA A 125 -12.27 -11.58 -2.09
C ALA A 125 -12.83 -11.04 -3.39
N ASP A 126 -13.80 -11.78 -3.95
CA ASP A 126 -14.58 -11.33 -5.09
C ASP A 126 -15.93 -10.78 -4.61
N PRO A 127 -16.39 -9.62 -5.09
CA PRO A 127 -17.70 -9.14 -4.77
C PRO A 127 -18.77 -10.02 -5.40
N LEU A 128 -19.86 -10.26 -4.67
CA LEU A 128 -21.04 -10.94 -5.18
C LEU A 128 -22.02 -9.88 -5.68
N PRO A 129 -22.18 -9.70 -6.99
CA PRO A 129 -22.83 -8.52 -7.56
C PRO A 129 -24.35 -8.47 -7.35
N GLN A 130 -24.98 -9.51 -6.82
CA GLN A 130 -26.43 -9.65 -6.70
C GLN A 130 -26.92 -10.15 -5.35
N ALA A 131 -26.15 -9.98 -4.28
CA ALA A 131 -26.70 -10.21 -2.95
C ALA A 131 -27.84 -9.20 -2.73
N SER A 132 -29.04 -9.69 -2.36
CA SER A 132 -30.16 -8.82 -1.97
C SER A 132 -29.65 -7.98 -0.79
N GLY A 133 -29.78 -6.66 -0.86
CA GLY A 133 -29.20 -5.77 0.17
C GLY A 133 -27.86 -5.13 -0.18
N SER A 134 -27.17 -5.55 -1.24
CA SER A 134 -26.03 -4.81 -1.80
C SER A 134 -26.45 -3.40 -2.18
N THR A 135 -25.60 -2.43 -1.81
CA THR A 135 -25.78 -1.02 -2.16
C THR A 135 -24.50 -0.53 -2.83
N GLU A 136 -24.52 0.65 -3.42
CA GLU A 136 -23.36 1.25 -4.09
C GLU A 136 -22.05 1.19 -3.26
N ASN A 137 -22.16 1.18 -1.92
CA ASN A 137 -21.01 1.21 -1.01
C ASN A 137 -20.84 -0.06 -0.13
N HIS A 138 -21.76 -1.05 -0.22
CA HIS A 138 -21.70 -2.26 0.60
C HIS A 138 -22.02 -3.48 -0.27
N ASN A 139 -21.09 -4.41 -0.33
CA ASN A 139 -21.21 -5.66 -1.09
C ASN A 139 -21.00 -6.87 -0.19
N ALA A 140 -21.64 -7.98 -0.54
CA ALA A 140 -21.24 -9.29 -0.08
C ALA A 140 -19.97 -9.75 -0.81
N TYR A 141 -19.16 -10.59 -0.16
CA TYR A 141 -17.92 -11.09 -0.75
C TYR A 141 -17.79 -12.59 -0.56
N VAL A 142 -17.25 -13.28 -1.56
CA VAL A 142 -16.77 -14.66 -1.43
C VAL A 142 -15.24 -14.63 -1.37
N LEU A 143 -14.67 -15.35 -0.40
CA LEU A 143 -13.22 -15.43 -0.25
C LEU A 143 -12.63 -16.43 -1.23
N ASN A 144 -11.43 -16.16 -1.71
CA ASN A 144 -10.68 -17.09 -2.54
C ASN A 144 -9.20 -17.05 -2.19
N VAL A 145 -8.49 -18.17 -2.41
CA VAL A 145 -7.04 -18.26 -2.27
C VAL A 145 -6.43 -18.43 -3.65
N THR A 146 -5.51 -17.54 -3.99
CA THR A 146 -4.78 -17.57 -5.26
C THR A 146 -3.28 -17.72 -5.00
N ARG A 147 -2.60 -18.42 -5.92
CA ARG A 147 -1.15 -18.40 -5.93
C ARG A 147 -0.68 -17.02 -6.40
N VAL A 148 0.27 -16.45 -5.67
CA VAL A 148 0.88 -15.17 -5.99
C VAL A 148 2.24 -15.44 -6.58
N PHE A 149 2.44 -15.06 -7.83
CA PHE A 149 3.76 -15.12 -8.44
C PHE A 149 4.59 -13.95 -7.89
N GLN A 150 5.79 -14.27 -7.44
CA GLN A 150 6.77 -13.27 -7.03
C GLN A 150 7.74 -13.00 -8.17
N VAL A 151 8.03 -11.74 -8.38
CA VAL A 151 8.99 -11.28 -9.38
C VAL A 151 10.06 -10.43 -8.73
N PRO A 152 11.32 -10.57 -9.16
CA PRO A 152 12.39 -9.72 -8.65
C PRO A 152 12.20 -8.29 -9.13
N ILE A 153 12.46 -7.34 -8.23
CA ILE A 153 12.59 -5.93 -8.57
C ILE A 153 13.94 -5.42 -8.12
N THR A 154 14.55 -4.58 -8.94
CA THR A 154 15.79 -3.87 -8.61
C THR A 154 15.52 -2.38 -8.67
N VAL A 155 15.84 -1.67 -7.59
CA VAL A 155 15.71 -0.21 -7.54
C VAL A 155 17.03 0.42 -7.11
N THR A 156 17.54 1.29 -7.97
CA THR A 156 18.71 2.13 -7.67
C THR A 156 18.33 3.59 -7.79
N THR A 157 18.91 4.44 -6.95
CA THR A 157 18.71 5.90 -7.01
C THR A 157 20.03 6.63 -6.88
N ASN A 158 20.06 7.83 -7.45
CA ASN A 158 21.09 8.81 -7.21
C ASN A 158 20.42 10.10 -6.68
N PRO A 159 20.68 10.54 -5.43
CA PRO A 159 21.50 9.88 -4.42
C PRO A 159 20.94 8.54 -3.94
N PRO A 160 21.79 7.63 -3.40
CA PRO A 160 21.33 6.37 -2.81
C PRO A 160 20.70 6.57 -1.43
N GLY A 161 20.10 5.49 -0.87
CA GLY A 161 19.53 5.51 0.48
C GLY A 161 18.06 5.92 0.55
N ALA A 162 17.40 6.09 -0.61
CA ALA A 162 15.98 6.38 -0.66
C ALA A 162 15.14 5.20 -0.16
N SER A 163 14.11 5.47 0.63
CA SER A 163 13.13 4.47 1.08
C SER A 163 12.21 4.10 -0.08
N VAL A 164 12.05 2.79 -0.32
CA VAL A 164 11.24 2.22 -1.39
C VAL A 164 9.98 1.60 -0.78
N PHE A 165 8.83 2.07 -1.22
CA PHE A 165 7.53 1.52 -0.83
C PHE A 165 6.87 0.87 -2.04
N PHE A 166 6.39 -0.35 -1.85
CA PHE A 166 5.60 -1.09 -2.83
C PHE A 166 4.19 -1.31 -2.27
N ASN A 167 3.16 -0.77 -2.93
CA ASN A 167 1.77 -0.79 -2.46
C ASN A 167 1.64 -0.32 -0.99
N ASN A 168 2.25 0.83 -0.68
CA ASN A 168 2.33 1.46 0.65
C ASN A 168 3.12 0.67 1.72
N ARG A 169 3.70 -0.49 1.40
CA ARG A 169 4.58 -1.24 2.30
C ARG A 169 6.04 -0.87 2.03
N LEU A 170 6.77 -0.50 3.07
CA LEU A 170 8.22 -0.30 2.98
C LEU A 170 8.89 -1.65 2.68
N ILE A 171 9.62 -1.74 1.57
CA ILE A 171 10.35 -2.94 1.18
C ILE A 171 11.86 -2.81 1.39
N GLY A 172 12.38 -1.59 1.53
CA GLY A 172 13.79 -1.37 1.83
C GLY A 172 14.27 0.01 1.42
N ARG A 173 15.61 0.15 1.28
CA ARG A 173 16.29 1.38 0.84
C ARG A 173 17.22 1.08 -0.34
N THR A 174 17.32 2.05 -1.25
CA THR A 174 18.16 1.93 -2.45
C THR A 174 19.67 1.97 -2.13
N PRO A 175 20.49 1.15 -2.85
CA PRO A 175 20.10 0.16 -3.85
C PRO A 175 19.43 -1.06 -3.19
N ILE A 176 18.37 -1.61 -3.82
CA ILE A 176 17.65 -2.76 -3.29
C ILE A 176 17.33 -3.75 -4.41
N GLU A 177 17.44 -5.05 -4.08
CA GLU A 177 16.86 -6.16 -4.82
C GLU A 177 15.89 -6.88 -3.88
N GLU A 178 14.64 -7.05 -4.31
CA GLU A 178 13.62 -7.67 -3.48
C GLU A 178 12.61 -8.41 -4.37
N TYR A 179 11.90 -9.39 -3.79
CA TYR A 179 10.82 -10.08 -4.48
C TYR A 179 9.48 -9.46 -4.09
N VAL A 180 8.67 -9.13 -5.09
CA VAL A 180 7.33 -8.58 -4.89
C VAL A 180 6.30 -9.41 -5.62
N ASN A 181 5.06 -9.37 -5.12
CA ASN A 181 3.95 -10.07 -5.75
C ASN A 181 3.65 -9.48 -7.12
N GLN A 182 3.41 -10.34 -8.10
CA GLN A 182 2.98 -9.95 -9.44
C GLN A 182 1.51 -9.51 -9.42
N VAL A 183 1.30 -8.24 -9.06
CA VAL A 183 -0.02 -7.60 -8.94
C VAL A 183 0.09 -6.15 -9.43
N PRO A 184 -1.02 -5.49 -9.79
CA PRO A 184 -1.01 -4.05 -10.02
C PRO A 184 -0.33 -3.32 -8.86
N TYR A 185 0.59 -2.42 -9.18
CA TYR A 185 1.45 -1.83 -8.17
C TYR A 185 1.50 -0.32 -8.21
N VAL A 186 1.77 0.24 -7.04
CA VAL A 186 2.25 1.61 -6.86
C VAL A 186 3.59 1.54 -6.14
N ILE A 187 4.66 1.99 -6.80
CA ILE A 187 5.95 2.17 -6.14
C ILE A 187 6.15 3.64 -5.81
N GLU A 188 6.50 3.93 -4.56
CA GLU A 188 6.89 5.26 -4.09
C GLU A 188 8.33 5.23 -3.61
N ILE A 189 9.10 6.25 -3.98
CA ILE A 189 10.50 6.40 -3.60
C ILE A 189 10.65 7.73 -2.90
N LYS A 190 11.13 7.71 -1.67
CA LYS A 190 11.24 8.87 -0.78
C LYS A 190 12.65 9.02 -0.23
N LEU A 191 13.24 10.19 -0.42
CA LEU A 191 14.50 10.58 0.19
C LEU A 191 14.33 11.99 0.80
N PRO A 192 14.70 12.22 2.07
CA PRO A 192 14.63 13.55 2.66
C PRO A 192 15.35 14.59 1.81
N GLY A 193 14.73 15.75 1.61
CA GLY A 193 15.25 16.83 0.77
C GLY A 193 15.11 16.62 -0.75
N HIS A 194 14.43 15.55 -1.17
CA HIS A 194 14.17 15.27 -2.58
C HIS A 194 12.67 15.09 -2.85
N ALA A 195 12.25 15.40 -4.06
CA ALA A 195 10.88 15.19 -4.51
C ALA A 195 10.51 13.71 -4.46
N THR A 196 9.33 13.39 -3.90
CA THR A 196 8.83 12.01 -3.88
C THR A 196 8.50 11.56 -5.30
N MET A 197 9.07 10.44 -5.71
CA MET A 197 8.76 9.81 -7.00
C MET A 197 7.69 8.73 -6.80
N ARG A 198 6.71 8.69 -7.72
CA ARG A 198 5.63 7.69 -7.71
C ARG A 198 5.42 7.13 -9.10
N ARG A 199 5.38 5.81 -9.20
CA ARG A 199 5.10 5.08 -10.45
C ARG A 199 4.01 4.05 -10.21
N ARG A 200 3.14 3.86 -11.22
CA ARG A 200 2.09 2.83 -11.23
C ARG A 200 2.29 1.90 -12.42
N GLY A 201 1.93 0.64 -12.25
CA GLY A 201 1.95 -0.35 -13.33
C GLY A 201 0.97 -1.48 -13.03
N LEU A 202 0.68 -2.26 -14.08
CA LEU A 202 -0.22 -3.42 -13.99
C LEU A 202 0.57 -4.69 -13.68
N ASP A 203 1.80 -4.79 -14.18
CA ASP A 203 2.66 -5.95 -14.07
C ASP A 203 4.07 -5.53 -13.67
N PRO A 204 4.65 -6.06 -12.59
CA PRO A 204 6.01 -5.76 -12.17
C PRO A 204 7.11 -6.52 -12.94
N GLN A 205 6.81 -7.28 -13.98
CA GLN A 205 7.79 -8.15 -14.68
C GLN A 205 9.09 -7.46 -15.08
N ASP A 206 9.10 -6.13 -15.30
CA ASP A 206 10.28 -5.37 -15.74
C ASP A 206 10.65 -4.25 -14.75
N LEU A 207 10.55 -4.51 -13.44
CA LEU A 207 10.89 -3.50 -12.45
C LEU A 207 12.40 -3.40 -12.20
N TYR A 208 13.12 -2.98 -13.25
CA TYR A 208 14.47 -2.48 -13.13
C TYR A 208 14.42 -0.95 -13.16
N LEU A 209 14.55 -0.30 -12.00
CA LEU A 209 14.44 1.14 -11.88
C LEU A 209 15.80 1.74 -11.50
N SER A 210 16.37 2.54 -12.42
CA SER A 210 17.52 3.39 -12.13
C SER A 210 17.07 4.85 -12.24
N LEU A 211 17.09 5.58 -11.12
CA LEU A 211 16.39 6.84 -11.00
C LEU A 211 17.31 7.94 -10.46
N GLN A 212 17.29 9.09 -11.12
CA GLN A 212 17.85 10.34 -10.60
C GLN A 212 16.77 11.04 -9.77
N LEU A 213 17.04 11.28 -8.48
CA LEU A 213 16.11 11.99 -7.60
C LEU A 213 16.39 13.49 -7.67
N GLU A 214 15.37 14.26 -7.97
CA GLU A 214 15.45 15.71 -8.00
C GLU A 214 15.33 16.28 -6.57
N PRO A 215 16.12 17.31 -6.22
CA PRO A 215 15.94 18.02 -4.96
C PRO A 215 14.50 18.52 -4.80
N ASP A 216 13.96 18.41 -3.59
CA ASP A 216 12.66 18.99 -3.27
C ASP A 216 12.78 20.53 -3.26
N LYS A 217 12.18 21.15 -4.26
CA LYS A 217 12.09 22.60 -4.40
C LYS A 217 10.80 23.18 -3.83
N SER A 218 10.04 22.40 -3.09
CA SER A 218 8.82 22.86 -2.47
C SER A 218 9.07 23.99 -1.47
N VAL A 219 8.11 24.88 -1.37
CA VAL A 219 8.16 26.02 -0.45
C VAL A 219 7.98 25.53 0.98
N VAL A 220 8.96 25.80 1.85
CA VAL A 220 8.86 25.55 3.29
C VAL A 220 8.66 26.91 3.99
N PHE A 221 7.48 27.10 4.60
CA PHE A 221 7.22 28.33 5.37
C PHE A 221 8.21 28.46 6.53
N GLY A 222 8.66 29.70 6.76
CA GLY A 222 9.69 29.98 7.76
C GLY A 222 11.14 29.83 7.29
N SER A 223 11.38 29.33 6.08
CA SER A 223 12.71 29.22 5.48
C SER A 223 12.81 30.02 4.18
N PRO A 224 13.97 30.61 3.85
CA PRO A 224 14.18 31.24 2.54
C PRO A 224 14.02 30.24 1.41
N TRP A 225 13.40 30.66 0.32
CA TRP A 225 13.18 29.83 -0.85
C TRP A 225 13.58 30.59 -2.13
N THR A 226 14.08 29.86 -3.13
CA THR A 226 14.44 30.44 -4.42
C THR A 226 13.65 29.71 -5.52
N ASN A 227 12.94 30.47 -6.33
CA ASN A 227 12.16 29.90 -7.44
C ASN A 227 13.03 29.52 -8.65
N SER A 228 12.41 28.92 -9.68
CA SER A 228 13.08 28.50 -10.91
C SER A 228 13.70 29.65 -11.73
N LEU A 229 13.32 30.89 -11.50
CA LEU A 229 13.89 32.09 -12.11
C LEU A 229 15.04 32.68 -11.28
N GLY A 230 15.48 32.03 -10.22
CA GLY A 230 16.51 32.52 -9.30
C GLY A 230 16.05 33.65 -8.40
N ILE A 231 14.74 33.86 -8.24
CA ILE A 231 14.20 34.90 -7.38
C ILE A 231 14.15 34.37 -5.95
N LYS A 232 14.83 35.06 -5.03
CA LYS A 232 14.87 34.73 -3.61
C LYS A 232 13.66 35.32 -2.90
N LEU A 233 12.96 34.48 -2.14
CA LEU A 233 11.90 34.87 -1.23
C LEU A 233 12.35 34.60 0.21
N VAL A 234 12.02 35.49 1.11
CA VAL A 234 12.33 35.39 2.55
C VAL A 234 11.07 35.34 3.38
N PRO A 235 11.07 34.61 4.51
CA PRO A 235 9.91 34.52 5.38
C PRO A 235 9.60 35.84 6.05
N VAL A 236 8.29 36.19 6.04
CA VAL A 236 7.75 37.34 6.76
C VAL A 236 6.53 36.85 7.55
N GLY A 237 6.63 36.87 8.86
CA GLY A 237 5.65 36.19 9.70
C GLY A 237 5.67 34.67 9.50
N GLY A 238 4.74 33.93 10.11
CA GLY A 238 4.73 32.46 10.05
C GLY A 238 4.26 31.86 8.72
N ASN A 239 3.55 32.60 7.87
CA ASN A 239 2.73 32.05 6.79
C ASN A 239 2.97 32.71 5.41
N ALA A 240 3.95 33.58 5.27
CA ALA A 240 4.23 34.25 4.02
C ALA A 240 5.71 34.22 3.66
N LEU A 241 5.98 34.16 2.35
CA LEU A 241 7.29 34.43 1.76
C LEU A 241 7.17 35.65 0.87
N VAL A 242 8.06 36.62 1.03
CA VAL A 242 8.09 37.88 0.27
C VAL A 242 9.37 37.95 -0.54
N MET A 243 9.25 38.40 -1.78
CA MET A 243 10.43 38.65 -2.64
C MET A 243 11.33 39.70 -2.02
N THR A 244 12.64 39.51 -2.15
CA THR A 244 13.66 40.45 -1.64
C THR A 244 13.78 41.72 -2.50
N HIS A 245 13.08 41.77 -3.60
CA HIS A 245 13.05 42.93 -4.50
C HIS A 245 11.73 42.96 -5.30
N GLU A 246 11.38 44.06 -5.89
CA GLU A 246 10.24 44.20 -6.78
C GLU A 246 10.39 43.31 -8.02
N VAL A 247 9.25 42.97 -8.67
CA VAL A 247 9.25 42.20 -9.94
C VAL A 247 9.97 43.02 -11.02
N ARG A 248 11.10 42.51 -11.49
CA ARG A 248 11.86 43.14 -12.56
C ARG A 248 11.24 42.86 -13.91
N VAL A 249 11.45 43.79 -14.87
CA VAL A 249 10.96 43.62 -16.24
C VAL A 249 11.42 42.31 -16.86
N LYS A 250 12.65 41.86 -16.58
CA LYS A 250 13.16 40.59 -17.09
C LYS A 250 12.39 39.38 -16.52
N ASP A 251 12.02 39.40 -15.23
CA ASP A 251 11.29 38.33 -14.59
C ASP A 251 9.88 38.19 -15.16
N PHE A 252 9.25 39.33 -15.45
CA PHE A 252 7.95 39.40 -16.12
C PHE A 252 8.02 38.94 -17.60
N GLN A 253 9.09 39.29 -18.30
CA GLN A 253 9.30 38.81 -19.68
C GLN A 253 9.47 37.27 -19.74
N GLU A 254 10.22 36.66 -18.81
CA GLU A 254 10.33 35.19 -18.73
C GLU A 254 8.97 34.53 -18.41
N PHE A 255 8.18 35.14 -17.55
CA PHE A 255 6.80 34.65 -17.27
C PHE A 255 5.94 34.70 -18.56
N LEU A 256 5.97 35.83 -19.31
CA LEU A 256 5.21 35.95 -20.56
C LEU A 256 5.63 34.90 -21.59
N LYS A 257 6.95 34.69 -21.73
CA LYS A 257 7.52 33.66 -22.62
C LYS A 257 7.08 32.24 -22.20
N ALA A 258 7.19 31.91 -20.92
CA ALA A 258 6.84 30.60 -20.41
C ALA A 258 5.33 30.28 -20.48
N THR A 259 4.46 31.30 -20.41
CA THR A 259 3.00 31.14 -20.40
C THR A 259 2.33 31.44 -21.75
N GLY A 260 3.07 31.93 -22.75
CA GLY A 260 2.52 32.36 -24.05
C GLY A 260 1.61 33.59 -23.95
N ARG A 261 1.62 34.31 -22.83
CA ARG A 261 0.77 35.49 -22.61
C ARG A 261 1.37 36.73 -23.31
N LYS A 262 0.51 37.60 -23.79
CA LYS A 262 0.93 38.91 -24.35
C LYS A 262 1.17 39.91 -23.21
N ALA A 263 2.20 40.75 -23.36
CA ALA A 263 2.41 41.86 -22.45
C ALA A 263 1.20 42.80 -22.45
N PRO A 264 0.76 43.30 -21.28
CA PRO A 264 -0.23 44.37 -21.24
C PRO A 264 0.36 45.63 -21.92
N ALA A 265 -0.53 46.44 -22.49
CA ALA A 265 -0.12 47.74 -23.01
C ALA A 265 0.60 48.54 -21.90
N ARG A 266 1.73 49.19 -22.23
CA ARG A 266 2.42 50.03 -21.26
C ARG A 266 1.46 51.08 -20.73
N PRO A 267 1.26 51.23 -19.42
CA PRO A 267 0.52 52.37 -18.90
C PRO A 267 1.32 53.60 -19.30
N GLY A 268 0.64 54.58 -19.94
CA GLY A 268 1.21 55.88 -20.24
C GLY A 268 1.49 56.59 -18.92
N PHE A 269 2.72 56.57 -18.45
CA PHE A 269 3.10 57.47 -17.38
C PHE A 269 3.22 58.89 -17.97
N PRO A 270 2.58 59.88 -17.38
CA PRO A 270 2.84 61.25 -17.75
C PRO A 270 4.31 61.54 -17.49
N GLN A 271 4.99 62.10 -18.50
CA GLN A 271 6.36 62.62 -18.39
C GLN A 271 6.38 63.86 -17.51
#